data_a07168fb9ce38b547722285285930990
#
_entry.id   a07168fb9ce38b547722285285930990
#
_cell.length_a   1.000
_cell.length_b   1.000
_cell.length_c   1.000
_cell.angle_alpha   90.00
_cell.angle_beta   90.00
_cell.angle_gamma   90.00
#
_symmetry.space_group_name_H-M   'P 1'
#
loop_
_entity.id
_entity.type
_entity.pdbx_description
1 polymer ?
#
loop_
_entity_poly.entity_id
_entity_poly.type
_entity_poly.pdbx_seq_one_letter_code
_entity_poly.pdbx_strand_id
1 'polypeptide(L)'
;MKRKKTVPAEVVPKPVNDAAPVPEKDHPLYDRLFVVGFAVLLFFAMTVQTVPMSLILAAVALALSFGRGGYARFRGRLGIPVLGFLAFLILCGAASLYTSFGAYAYGEYAKLLASGALGLLLLARGREQNAGGLLFGFSAVCGVIGLLCIDAGCRGPLFRGFASFMEGLGDAAYQSLDQATYTGARFDGIYNDANLTGSLMALAVLVGLYLIRTGRKPWERFAACFLTGLSAVAFFTAMSRGAILCFGATLLAYLLIAGKEERLGLWIEAERERLSARAYALE
;
A
#
# COMPACT_ATOMS: atom_id res chain seq x y z
N MET A 1 -57.58 -26.21 -38.29
CA MET A 1 -57.40 -25.04 -37.38
C MET A 1 -56.41 -25.41 -36.27
N LYS A 2 -55.12 -24.98 -36.36
CA LYS A 2 -54.14 -25.24 -35.33
C LYS A 2 -54.06 -24.00 -34.40
N ARG A 3 -54.43 -24.16 -33.13
CA ARG A 3 -54.32 -23.12 -32.10
C ARG A 3 -52.84 -22.86 -31.79
N LYS A 4 -52.31 -21.69 -32.05
CA LYS A 4 -51.04 -21.24 -31.55
C LYS A 4 -51.10 -21.04 -30.05
N LYS A 5 -50.31 -21.82 -29.30
CA LYS A 5 -50.07 -21.59 -27.87
C LYS A 5 -49.19 -20.33 -27.75
N THR A 6 -49.75 -19.25 -27.20
CA THR A 6 -48.98 -18.08 -26.75
C THR A 6 -48.19 -18.46 -25.51
N VAL A 7 -46.84 -18.36 -25.63
CA VAL A 7 -45.93 -18.51 -24.49
C VAL A 7 -46.07 -17.26 -23.61
N PRO A 8 -46.23 -17.40 -22.29
CA PRO A 8 -46.28 -16.24 -21.39
C PRO A 8 -44.95 -15.45 -21.46
N ALA A 9 -45.03 -14.13 -21.54
CA ALA A 9 -43.87 -13.26 -21.49
C ALA A 9 -43.13 -13.47 -20.17
N GLU A 10 -41.87 -13.84 -20.30
CA GLU A 10 -40.92 -13.99 -19.21
C GLU A 10 -40.81 -12.63 -18.49
N VAL A 11 -41.19 -12.58 -17.22
CA VAL A 11 -41.05 -11.38 -16.39
C VAL A 11 -39.56 -11.16 -16.14
N VAL A 12 -38.94 -10.31 -16.95
CA VAL A 12 -37.58 -9.85 -16.72
C VAL A 12 -37.57 -9.13 -15.36
N PRO A 13 -36.80 -9.57 -14.37
CA PRO A 13 -36.73 -8.89 -13.10
C PRO A 13 -36.18 -7.46 -13.36
N LYS A 14 -36.92 -6.46 -12.90
CA LYS A 14 -36.46 -5.06 -12.95
C LYS A 14 -35.06 -4.98 -12.33
N PRO A 15 -34.08 -4.31 -12.97
CA PRO A 15 -32.77 -4.11 -12.38
C PRO A 15 -32.98 -3.43 -11.01
N VAL A 16 -32.37 -4.03 -10.00
CA VAL A 16 -32.27 -3.45 -8.65
C VAL A 16 -31.74 -2.03 -8.85
N ASN A 17 -32.49 -1.06 -8.38
CA ASN A 17 -32.12 0.36 -8.39
C ASN A 17 -30.69 0.51 -7.84
N ASP A 18 -29.71 0.58 -8.73
CA ASP A 18 -28.42 1.19 -8.41
C ASP A 18 -28.73 2.67 -8.15
N ALA A 19 -29.00 2.98 -6.88
CA ALA A 19 -29.10 4.36 -6.44
C ALA A 19 -27.80 5.04 -6.92
N ALA A 20 -27.94 5.96 -7.85
CA ALA A 20 -26.81 6.71 -8.38
C ALA A 20 -25.99 7.23 -7.20
N PRO A 21 -24.67 7.04 -7.20
CA PRO A 21 -23.83 7.47 -6.08
C PRO A 21 -24.08 8.96 -5.87
N VAL A 22 -24.54 9.32 -4.67
CA VAL A 22 -24.77 10.71 -4.28
C VAL A 22 -23.47 11.46 -4.57
N PRO A 23 -23.48 12.51 -5.41
CA PRO A 23 -22.28 13.26 -5.74
C PRO A 23 -21.70 13.83 -4.46
N GLU A 24 -20.60 13.23 -4.01
CA GLU A 24 -19.93 13.65 -2.80
C GLU A 24 -19.19 14.94 -3.08
N LYS A 25 -19.58 16.01 -2.37
CA LYS A 25 -18.93 17.32 -2.49
C LYS A 25 -17.43 17.17 -2.32
N ASP A 26 -16.66 17.61 -3.31
CA ASP A 26 -15.22 17.63 -3.26
C ASP A 26 -14.77 18.58 -2.13
N HIS A 27 -14.15 18.03 -1.11
CA HIS A 27 -13.53 18.77 -0.02
C HIS A 27 -12.01 18.57 -0.11
N PRO A 28 -11.28 19.38 -0.89
CA PRO A 28 -9.85 19.20 -1.14
C PRO A 28 -9.01 19.23 0.15
N LEU A 29 -9.47 19.95 1.17
CA LEU A 29 -8.82 19.96 2.49
C LEU A 29 -8.95 18.59 3.18
N TYR A 30 -10.15 18.00 3.13
CA TYR A 30 -10.37 16.67 3.73
C TYR A 30 -9.50 15.60 3.07
N ASP A 31 -9.38 15.62 1.75
CA ASP A 31 -8.56 14.67 1.01
C ASP A 31 -7.07 14.79 1.36
N ARG A 32 -6.56 16.02 1.49
CA ARG A 32 -5.19 16.26 1.94
C ARG A 32 -4.96 15.78 3.38
N LEU A 33 -5.87 16.11 4.28
CA LEU A 33 -5.79 15.67 5.68
C LEU A 33 -5.86 14.14 5.79
N PHE A 34 -6.67 13.50 4.95
CA PHE A 34 -6.73 12.04 4.89
C PHE A 34 -5.40 11.43 4.44
N VAL A 35 -4.79 11.94 3.37
CA VAL A 35 -3.49 11.45 2.87
C VAL A 35 -2.40 11.59 3.93
N VAL A 36 -2.31 12.77 4.58
CA VAL A 36 -1.31 13.01 5.64
C VAL A 36 -1.57 12.11 6.85
N GLY A 37 -2.82 12.06 7.32
CA GLY A 37 -3.19 11.22 8.46
C GLY A 37 -2.95 9.74 8.19
N PHE A 38 -3.26 9.27 6.99
CA PHE A 38 -2.98 7.90 6.57
C PHE A 38 -1.48 7.61 6.52
N ALA A 39 -0.66 8.53 5.99
CA ALA A 39 0.79 8.38 5.99
C ALA A 39 1.39 8.30 7.41
N VAL A 40 0.87 9.12 8.35
CA VAL A 40 1.28 9.05 9.76
C VAL A 40 0.91 7.71 10.38
N LEU A 41 -0.34 7.24 10.19
CA LEU A 41 -0.77 5.93 10.70
C LEU A 41 0.05 4.79 10.09
N LEU A 42 0.34 4.89 8.80
CA LEU A 42 1.17 3.91 8.08
C LEU A 42 2.60 3.89 8.63
N PHE A 43 3.20 5.05 8.90
CA PHE A 43 4.53 5.14 9.51
C PHE A 43 4.56 4.42 10.86
N PHE A 44 3.61 4.69 11.74
CA PHE A 44 3.51 4.00 13.03
C PHE A 44 3.25 2.50 12.86
N ALA A 45 2.37 2.09 11.94
CA ALA A 45 2.10 0.67 11.71
C ALA A 45 3.34 -0.08 11.18
N MET A 46 4.20 0.60 10.44
CA MET A 46 5.45 0.04 9.94
C MET A 46 6.60 0.06 10.96
N THR A 47 6.53 0.92 11.98
CA THR A 47 7.63 1.08 12.96
C THR A 47 7.32 0.49 14.31
N VAL A 48 6.05 0.34 14.70
CA VAL A 48 5.65 -0.24 15.99
C VAL A 48 6.00 -1.73 16.06
N GLN A 49 6.65 -2.12 17.16
CA GLN A 49 7.11 -3.49 17.41
C GLN A 49 6.31 -4.21 18.50
N THR A 50 5.53 -3.48 19.32
CA THR A 50 4.81 -4.05 20.46
C THR A 50 3.33 -4.31 20.19
N VAL A 51 2.77 -5.33 20.87
CA VAL A 51 1.36 -5.71 20.77
C VAL A 51 0.41 -4.57 21.17
N PRO A 52 0.59 -3.88 22.31
CA PRO A 52 -0.33 -2.82 22.72
C PRO A 52 -0.43 -1.69 21.70
N MET A 53 0.70 -1.24 21.19
CA MET A 53 0.73 -0.16 20.20
C MET A 53 0.10 -0.58 18.87
N SER A 54 0.33 -1.83 18.42
CA SER A 54 -0.31 -2.38 17.22
C SER A 54 -1.82 -2.45 17.37
N LEU A 55 -2.33 -2.84 18.55
CA LEU A 55 -3.77 -2.89 18.83
C LEU A 55 -4.39 -1.49 18.91
N ILE A 56 -3.69 -0.50 19.49
CA ILE A 56 -4.14 0.90 19.49
C ILE A 56 -4.27 1.41 18.05
N LEU A 57 -3.26 1.18 17.22
CA LEU A 57 -3.31 1.57 15.80
C LEU A 57 -4.46 0.90 15.06
N ALA A 58 -4.67 -0.41 15.28
CA ALA A 58 -5.80 -1.12 14.71
C ALA A 58 -7.13 -0.50 15.14
N ALA A 59 -7.31 -0.21 16.44
CA ALA A 59 -8.51 0.40 16.97
C ALA A 59 -8.78 1.80 16.38
N VAL A 60 -7.74 2.64 16.26
CA VAL A 60 -7.84 3.97 15.65
C VAL A 60 -8.23 3.86 14.18
N ALA A 61 -7.56 3.00 13.41
CA ALA A 61 -7.84 2.81 12.00
C ALA A 61 -9.28 2.27 11.78
N LEU A 62 -9.75 1.33 12.61
CA LEU A 62 -11.12 0.83 12.57
C LEU A 62 -12.14 1.90 12.93
N ALA A 63 -11.91 2.67 14.01
CA ALA A 63 -12.80 3.76 14.40
C ALA A 63 -12.95 4.81 13.28
N LEU A 64 -11.86 5.18 12.61
CA LEU A 64 -11.87 6.06 11.46
C LEU A 64 -12.59 5.44 10.25
N SER A 65 -12.47 4.13 10.04
CA SER A 65 -13.13 3.40 8.95
C SER A 65 -14.64 3.41 9.09
N PHE A 66 -15.14 3.14 10.30
CA PHE A 66 -16.57 3.06 10.61
C PHE A 66 -17.21 4.39 11.02
N GLY A 67 -16.44 5.48 11.10
CA GLY A 67 -16.96 6.81 11.33
C GLY A 67 -17.96 7.27 10.27
N ARG A 68 -18.58 8.46 10.45
CA ARG A 68 -19.68 8.99 9.62
C ARG A 68 -19.49 8.72 8.13
N GLY A 69 -20.42 7.96 7.52
CA GLY A 69 -20.44 7.64 6.09
C GLY A 69 -19.46 6.55 5.63
N GLY A 70 -18.51 6.08 6.47
CA GLY A 70 -17.54 5.03 6.10
C GLY A 70 -18.21 3.69 5.86
N TYR A 71 -19.18 3.32 6.70
CA TYR A 71 -19.91 2.05 6.58
C TYR A 71 -20.67 1.89 5.26
N ALA A 72 -21.36 2.93 4.82
CA ALA A 72 -22.11 2.89 3.56
C ALA A 72 -21.21 2.66 2.34
N ARG A 73 -20.04 3.30 2.32
CA ARG A 73 -19.04 3.12 1.26
C ARG A 73 -18.38 1.76 1.32
N PHE A 74 -18.09 1.28 2.53
CA PHE A 74 -17.51 -0.04 2.76
C PHE A 74 -18.41 -1.14 2.23
N ARG A 75 -19.72 -1.09 2.50
CA ARG A 75 -20.71 -2.05 2.02
C ARG A 75 -20.70 -2.19 0.49
N GLY A 76 -20.58 -1.11 -0.24
CA GLY A 76 -20.52 -1.11 -1.71
C GLY A 76 -19.21 -1.67 -2.29
N ARG A 77 -18.15 -1.76 -1.48
CA ARG A 77 -16.80 -2.22 -1.91
C ARG A 77 -16.41 -3.59 -1.35
N LEU A 78 -17.30 -4.24 -0.59
CA LEU A 78 -17.13 -5.59 -0.09
C LEU A 78 -17.20 -6.59 -1.25
N GLY A 79 -16.06 -6.88 -1.84
CA GLY A 79 -15.92 -7.91 -2.87
C GLY A 79 -15.27 -9.19 -2.31
N ILE A 80 -15.23 -10.23 -3.14
CA ILE A 80 -14.61 -11.52 -2.81
C ILE A 80 -13.18 -11.37 -2.24
N PRO A 81 -12.30 -10.49 -2.78
CA PRO A 81 -10.95 -10.33 -2.22
C PRO A 81 -10.94 -9.81 -0.78
N VAL A 82 -11.84 -8.89 -0.44
CA VAL A 82 -11.96 -8.34 0.93
C VAL A 82 -12.48 -9.40 1.90
N LEU A 83 -13.50 -10.16 1.50
CA LEU A 83 -14.01 -11.27 2.30
C LEU A 83 -12.95 -12.36 2.50
N GLY A 84 -12.18 -12.69 1.45
CA GLY A 84 -11.06 -13.61 1.52
C GLY A 84 -9.96 -13.13 2.49
N PHE A 85 -9.64 -11.85 2.47
CA PHE A 85 -8.68 -11.26 3.40
C PHE A 85 -9.18 -11.27 4.85
N LEU A 86 -10.46 -10.97 5.10
CA LEU A 86 -11.06 -11.07 6.43
C LEU A 86 -11.05 -12.50 6.93
N ALA A 87 -11.41 -13.49 6.10
CA ALA A 87 -11.31 -14.89 6.43
C ALA A 87 -9.87 -15.31 6.78
N PHE A 88 -8.89 -14.85 6.01
CA PHE A 88 -7.47 -15.06 6.30
C PHE A 88 -7.08 -14.48 7.66
N LEU A 89 -7.49 -13.27 8.01
CA LEU A 89 -7.25 -12.67 9.32
C LEU A 89 -7.84 -13.53 10.46
N ILE A 90 -9.06 -14.03 10.29
CA ILE A 90 -9.72 -14.91 11.28
C ILE A 90 -8.93 -16.23 11.44
N LEU A 91 -8.50 -16.84 10.34
CA LEU A 91 -7.70 -18.06 10.37
C LEU A 91 -6.36 -17.87 11.05
N CYS A 92 -5.67 -16.76 10.78
CA CYS A 92 -4.41 -16.40 11.45
C CYS A 92 -4.62 -16.19 12.95
N GLY A 93 -5.73 -15.53 13.34
CA GLY A 93 -6.12 -15.36 14.74
C GLY A 93 -6.38 -16.70 15.43
N ALA A 94 -7.15 -17.60 14.81
CA ALA A 94 -7.38 -18.94 15.32
C ALA A 94 -6.07 -19.75 15.43
N ALA A 95 -5.22 -19.71 14.42
CA ALA A 95 -3.93 -20.40 14.42
C ALA A 95 -3.00 -19.91 15.54
N SER A 96 -3.01 -18.60 15.86
CA SER A 96 -2.17 -18.06 16.94
C SER A 96 -2.60 -18.54 18.34
N LEU A 97 -3.85 -19.02 18.50
CA LEU A 97 -4.32 -19.61 19.76
C LEU A 97 -3.74 -21.02 20.03
N TYR A 98 -3.35 -21.75 18.98
CA TYR A 98 -2.91 -23.15 19.07
C TYR A 98 -1.39 -23.32 18.91
N THR A 99 -0.65 -22.21 18.75
CA THR A 99 0.80 -22.31 18.58
C THR A 99 1.53 -22.42 19.92
N SER A 100 2.60 -23.20 19.96
CA SER A 100 3.52 -23.28 21.11
C SER A 100 4.34 -21.98 21.31
N PHE A 101 4.39 -21.10 20.29
CA PHE A 101 5.08 -19.81 20.32
C PHE A 101 4.09 -18.64 20.60
N GLY A 102 3.15 -18.86 21.53
CA GLY A 102 2.01 -17.96 21.77
C GLY A 102 2.33 -16.47 21.79
N ALA A 103 3.29 -16.03 22.62
CA ALA A 103 3.64 -14.61 22.74
C ALA A 103 4.14 -13.98 21.43
N TYR A 104 4.99 -14.71 20.69
CA TYR A 104 5.48 -14.27 19.38
C TYR A 104 4.34 -14.21 18.34
N ALA A 105 3.53 -15.26 18.29
CA ALA A 105 2.42 -15.34 17.35
C ALA A 105 1.37 -14.23 17.60
N TYR A 106 1.11 -13.88 18.84
CA TYR A 106 0.23 -12.75 19.19
C TYR A 106 0.83 -11.41 18.73
N GLY A 107 2.14 -11.23 18.85
CA GLY A 107 2.84 -10.06 18.36
C GLY A 107 2.67 -9.87 16.86
N GLU A 108 2.95 -10.91 16.09
CA GLU A 108 2.82 -10.88 14.64
C GLU A 108 1.35 -10.72 14.20
N TYR A 109 0.42 -11.37 14.91
CA TYR A 109 -1.00 -11.20 14.63
C TYR A 109 -1.50 -9.78 14.92
N ALA A 110 -1.04 -9.14 15.99
CA ALA A 110 -1.40 -7.74 16.28
C ALA A 110 -0.90 -6.78 15.19
N LYS A 111 0.31 -6.98 14.67
CA LYS A 111 0.84 -6.21 13.52
C LYS A 111 0.01 -6.45 12.25
N LEU A 112 -0.39 -7.70 12.00
CA LEU A 112 -1.26 -8.06 10.88
C LEU A 112 -2.63 -7.40 11.00
N LEU A 113 -3.22 -7.36 12.20
CA LEU A 113 -4.48 -6.65 12.49
C LEU A 113 -4.35 -5.15 12.24
N ALA A 114 -3.26 -4.51 12.67
CA ALA A 114 -3.01 -3.10 12.40
C ALA A 114 -2.92 -2.80 10.90
N SER A 115 -2.17 -3.62 10.17
CA SER A 115 -2.05 -3.51 8.71
C SER A 115 -3.38 -3.74 8.01
N GLY A 116 -4.16 -4.73 8.45
CA GLY A 116 -5.50 -5.01 7.93
C GLY A 116 -6.49 -3.88 8.20
N ALA A 117 -6.45 -3.29 9.40
CA ALA A 117 -7.27 -2.14 9.76
C ALA A 117 -6.95 -0.91 8.90
N LEU A 118 -5.67 -0.67 8.58
CA LEU A 118 -5.26 0.37 7.63
C LEU A 118 -5.77 0.08 6.21
N GLY A 119 -5.72 -1.17 5.77
CA GLY A 119 -6.31 -1.59 4.49
C GLY A 119 -7.81 -1.32 4.45
N LEU A 120 -8.55 -1.63 5.52
CA LEU A 120 -9.97 -1.31 5.65
C LEU A 120 -10.23 0.20 5.66
N LEU A 121 -9.39 0.99 6.34
CA LEU A 121 -9.47 2.45 6.32
C LEU A 121 -9.29 2.99 4.90
N LEU A 122 -8.32 2.46 4.16
CA LEU A 122 -8.09 2.83 2.76
C LEU A 122 -9.30 2.50 1.89
N LEU A 123 -9.90 1.32 2.04
CA LEU A 123 -11.12 0.92 1.33
C LEU A 123 -12.33 1.77 1.70
N ALA A 124 -12.48 2.13 2.98
CA ALA A 124 -13.61 2.91 3.46
C ALA A 124 -13.53 4.40 3.07
N ARG A 125 -12.32 4.96 3.01
CA ARG A 125 -12.11 6.41 2.87
C ARG A 125 -11.30 6.81 1.65
N GLY A 126 -10.51 5.88 1.07
CA GLY A 126 -9.70 6.15 -0.12
C GLY A 126 -10.56 6.47 -1.33
N ARG A 127 -10.12 7.43 -2.13
CA ARG A 127 -10.71 7.83 -3.41
C ARG A 127 -9.67 7.69 -4.50
N GLU A 128 -10.09 7.42 -5.74
CA GLU A 128 -9.17 7.31 -6.88
C GLU A 128 -8.35 8.58 -7.07
N GLN A 129 -8.97 9.76 -6.89
CA GLN A 129 -8.30 11.06 -6.97
C GLN A 129 -7.18 11.23 -5.93
N ASN A 130 -7.19 10.45 -4.83
CA ASN A 130 -6.17 10.48 -3.79
C ASN A 130 -5.04 9.46 -4.02
N ALA A 131 -5.16 8.59 -5.02
CA ALA A 131 -4.22 7.48 -5.24
C ALA A 131 -2.77 7.98 -5.40
N GLY A 132 -2.55 9.04 -6.19
CA GLY A 132 -1.24 9.65 -6.35
C GLY A 132 -0.67 10.19 -5.03
N GLY A 133 -1.51 10.86 -4.22
CA GLY A 133 -1.11 11.35 -2.91
C GLY A 133 -0.80 10.23 -1.91
N LEU A 134 -1.57 9.14 -1.93
CA LEU A 134 -1.35 7.97 -1.08
C LEU A 134 -0.05 7.23 -1.45
N LEU A 135 0.24 7.06 -2.74
CA LEU A 135 1.50 6.49 -3.21
C LEU A 135 2.70 7.38 -2.83
N PHE A 136 2.55 8.70 -2.94
CA PHE A 136 3.56 9.63 -2.51
C PHE A 136 3.76 9.58 -0.98
N GLY A 137 2.68 9.52 -0.20
CA GLY A 137 2.71 9.32 1.24
C GLY A 137 3.41 8.02 1.64
N PHE A 138 3.12 6.90 0.97
CA PHE A 138 3.82 5.64 1.15
C PHE A 138 5.32 5.77 0.86
N SER A 139 5.68 6.39 -0.27
CA SER A 139 7.09 6.61 -0.64
C SER A 139 7.81 7.50 0.37
N ALA A 140 7.14 8.53 0.90
CA ALA A 140 7.68 9.40 1.95
C ALA A 140 7.94 8.63 3.25
N VAL A 141 6.98 7.82 3.70
CA VAL A 141 7.13 6.95 4.87
C VAL A 141 8.30 6.00 4.70
N CYS A 142 8.37 5.30 3.58
CA CYS A 142 9.49 4.39 3.30
C CYS A 142 10.83 5.11 3.16
N GLY A 143 10.84 6.33 2.60
CA GLY A 143 12.05 7.16 2.54
C GLY A 143 12.56 7.56 3.92
N VAL A 144 11.65 7.94 4.85
CA VAL A 144 12.01 8.22 6.25
C VAL A 144 12.52 6.96 6.95
N ILE A 145 11.85 5.83 6.78
CA ILE A 145 12.32 4.54 7.31
C ILE A 145 13.68 4.17 6.72
N GLY A 146 13.88 4.35 5.42
CA GLY A 146 15.16 4.14 4.76
C GLY A 146 16.26 5.02 5.34
N LEU A 147 15.97 6.30 5.61
CA LEU A 147 16.89 7.21 6.28
C LEU A 147 17.25 6.73 7.69
N LEU A 148 16.25 6.32 8.48
CA LEU A 148 16.48 5.75 9.80
C LEU A 148 17.33 4.47 9.74
N CYS A 149 17.10 3.61 8.76
CA CYS A 149 17.91 2.42 8.52
C CYS A 149 19.37 2.78 8.19
N ILE A 150 19.59 3.75 7.31
CA ILE A 150 20.94 4.23 6.94
C ILE A 150 21.63 4.83 8.17
N ASP A 151 20.94 5.70 8.90
CA ASP A 151 21.48 6.36 10.09
C ASP A 151 21.80 5.35 11.21
N ALA A 152 20.93 4.35 11.43
CA ALA A 152 21.18 3.25 12.34
C ALA A 152 22.46 2.47 11.95
N GLY A 153 22.64 2.16 10.66
CA GLY A 153 23.83 1.51 10.13
C GLY A 153 25.12 2.33 10.36
N CYS A 154 25.00 3.65 10.33
CA CYS A 154 26.10 4.58 10.65
C CYS A 154 26.22 4.91 12.14
N ARG A 155 25.41 4.31 13.01
CA ARG A 155 25.30 4.64 14.45
C ARG A 155 24.99 6.12 14.69
N GLY A 156 24.18 6.70 13.82
CA GLY A 156 23.87 8.13 13.81
C GLY A 156 22.87 8.54 14.93
N PRO A 157 22.69 9.87 15.10
CA PRO A 157 21.85 10.41 16.16
C PRO A 157 20.36 10.36 15.85
N LEU A 158 19.94 10.32 14.57
CA LEU A 158 18.53 10.33 14.17
C LEU A 158 17.83 9.07 14.64
N PHE A 159 18.46 7.91 14.42
CA PHE A 159 17.90 6.63 14.85
C PHE A 159 17.83 6.56 16.38
N ARG A 160 18.87 7.00 17.11
CA ARG A 160 18.82 7.02 18.58
C ARG A 160 17.70 7.92 19.12
N GLY A 161 17.53 9.11 18.53
CA GLY A 161 16.42 9.99 18.89
C GLY A 161 15.06 9.35 18.61
N PHE A 162 14.91 8.68 17.48
CA PHE A 162 13.70 7.94 17.14
C PHE A 162 13.46 6.77 18.12
N ALA A 163 14.48 5.97 18.42
CA ALA A 163 14.39 4.87 19.37
C ALA A 163 13.95 5.37 20.77
N SER A 164 14.58 6.41 21.29
CA SER A 164 14.18 7.03 22.57
C SER A 164 12.75 7.57 22.55
N PHE A 165 12.30 8.11 21.41
CA PHE A 165 10.91 8.53 21.25
C PHE A 165 9.95 7.34 21.31
N MET A 166 10.25 6.24 20.61
CA MET A 166 9.41 5.03 20.61
C MET A 166 9.38 4.36 21.99
N GLU A 167 10.51 4.33 22.70
CA GLU A 167 10.59 3.87 24.09
C GLU A 167 9.71 4.73 25.02
N GLY A 168 9.74 6.06 24.84
CA GLY A 168 8.87 7.00 25.56
C GLY A 168 7.38 6.75 25.31
N LEU A 169 7.02 6.18 24.16
CA LEU A 169 5.66 5.73 23.84
C LEU A 169 5.34 4.32 24.38
N GLY A 170 6.29 3.67 25.06
CA GLY A 170 6.12 2.33 25.62
C GLY A 170 6.52 1.19 24.68
N ASP A 171 7.20 1.48 23.57
CA ASP A 171 7.72 0.45 22.66
C ASP A 171 9.11 -0.01 23.11
N ALA A 172 9.14 -0.91 24.11
CA ALA A 172 10.36 -1.43 24.71
C ALA A 172 11.24 -2.27 23.74
N ALA A 173 10.72 -2.62 22.56
CA ALA A 173 11.49 -3.35 21.57
C ALA A 173 12.70 -2.55 21.07
N TYR A 174 12.63 -1.23 21.10
CA TYR A 174 13.72 -0.35 20.69
C TYR A 174 14.89 -0.30 21.68
N GLN A 175 14.72 -0.72 22.94
CA GLN A 175 15.80 -0.79 23.94
C GLN A 175 16.93 -1.76 23.53
N SER A 176 16.60 -2.80 22.78
CA SER A 176 17.59 -3.79 22.29
C SER A 176 18.29 -3.38 21.00
N LEU A 177 17.78 -2.38 20.30
CA LEU A 177 18.29 -1.94 18.99
C LEU A 177 19.53 -1.03 19.06
N ASP A 178 19.98 -0.66 20.28
CA ASP A 178 21.26 0.05 20.46
C ASP A 178 22.48 -0.81 20.01
N GLN A 179 22.25 -2.09 19.80
CA GLN A 179 23.18 -3.04 19.19
C GLN A 179 22.90 -3.24 17.70
N ALA A 180 22.59 -2.17 16.99
CA ALA A 180 22.23 -2.11 15.58
C ALA A 180 23.07 -3.05 14.71
N THR A 181 22.41 -3.95 14.24
CA THR A 181 22.81 -5.27 14.15
C THR A 181 23.14 -5.57 12.72
N TYR A 182 24.42 -5.65 12.49
CA TYR A 182 24.94 -6.38 11.37
C TYR A 182 25.00 -7.86 11.77
N THR A 183 24.11 -8.67 11.25
CA THR A 183 24.23 -10.11 11.31
C THR A 183 25.19 -10.56 10.20
N GLY A 184 26.47 -10.58 10.51
CA GLY A 184 27.53 -10.77 9.53
C GLY A 184 27.72 -9.54 8.63
N ALA A 185 27.62 -9.73 7.30
CA ALA A 185 27.72 -8.65 6.30
C ALA A 185 26.36 -8.02 5.95
N ARG A 186 25.26 -8.42 6.62
CA ARG A 186 23.89 -7.99 6.31
C ARG A 186 23.42 -6.97 7.33
N PHE A 187 22.73 -5.95 6.84
CA PHE A 187 22.12 -4.93 7.67
C PHE A 187 20.63 -5.23 7.88
N ASP A 188 20.25 -5.49 9.13
CA ASP A 188 18.90 -5.90 9.49
C ASP A 188 17.91 -4.72 9.58
N GLY A 189 18.41 -3.50 9.59
CA GLY A 189 17.60 -2.28 9.65
C GLY A 189 16.92 -2.10 11.01
N ILE A 190 15.93 -1.22 11.04
CA ILE A 190 15.13 -0.95 12.25
C ILE A 190 14.20 -2.13 12.63
N TYR A 191 14.03 -3.11 11.75
CA TYR A 191 13.17 -4.28 11.97
C TYR A 191 13.92 -5.47 12.57
N ASN A 192 15.23 -5.37 12.72
CA ASN A 192 16.07 -6.51 13.11
C ASN A 192 15.90 -7.74 12.19
N ASP A 193 15.49 -7.48 10.93
CA ASP A 193 15.29 -8.51 9.89
C ASP A 193 15.62 -7.91 8.51
N ALA A 194 16.72 -8.38 7.94
CA ALA A 194 17.17 -7.95 6.61
C ALA A 194 16.17 -8.31 5.48
N ASN A 195 15.39 -9.39 5.64
CA ASN A 195 14.44 -9.77 4.62
C ASN A 195 13.22 -8.83 4.61
N LEU A 196 12.74 -8.46 5.79
CA LEU A 196 11.64 -7.51 5.93
C LEU A 196 12.07 -6.13 5.44
N THR A 197 13.23 -5.64 5.90
CA THR A 197 13.82 -4.37 5.44
C THR A 197 13.99 -4.36 3.92
N GLY A 198 14.62 -5.41 3.37
CA GLY A 198 14.85 -5.54 1.93
C GLY A 198 13.56 -5.56 1.12
N SER A 199 12.56 -6.33 1.55
CA SER A 199 11.27 -6.46 0.84
C SER A 199 10.49 -5.16 0.82
N LEU A 200 10.42 -4.46 1.96
CA LEU A 200 9.74 -3.17 2.08
C LEU A 200 10.42 -2.11 1.21
N MET A 201 11.74 -2.02 1.28
CA MET A 201 12.51 -1.03 0.52
C MET A 201 12.46 -1.33 -0.98
N ALA A 202 12.44 -2.61 -1.40
CA ALA A 202 12.23 -2.99 -2.79
C ALA A 202 10.89 -2.48 -3.33
N LEU A 203 9.82 -2.67 -2.57
CA LEU A 203 8.50 -2.13 -2.93
C LEU A 203 8.50 -0.60 -3.00
N ALA A 204 9.17 0.05 -2.06
CA ALA A 204 9.31 1.51 -2.04
C ALA A 204 10.05 2.04 -3.27
N VAL A 205 11.10 1.36 -3.71
CA VAL A 205 11.83 1.71 -4.95
C VAL A 205 10.92 1.58 -6.17
N LEU A 206 10.13 0.50 -6.29
CA LEU A 206 9.20 0.32 -7.41
C LEU A 206 8.13 1.41 -7.45
N VAL A 207 7.52 1.73 -6.31
CA VAL A 207 6.55 2.84 -6.19
C VAL A 207 7.21 4.17 -6.53
N GLY A 208 8.43 4.40 -6.05
CA GLY A 208 9.20 5.61 -6.35
C GLY A 208 9.49 5.77 -7.84
N LEU A 209 9.92 4.71 -8.53
CA LEU A 209 10.13 4.72 -9.98
C LEU A 209 8.84 5.06 -10.74
N TYR A 210 7.71 4.52 -10.30
CA TYR A 210 6.41 4.90 -10.84
C TYR A 210 6.09 6.38 -10.64
N LEU A 211 6.33 6.93 -9.44
CA LEU A 211 6.10 8.35 -9.13
C LEU A 211 7.02 9.28 -9.92
N ILE A 212 8.28 8.91 -10.15
CA ILE A 212 9.21 9.66 -10.98
C ILE A 212 8.68 9.75 -12.42
N ARG A 213 8.16 8.64 -12.95
CA ARG A 213 7.61 8.58 -14.31
C ARG A 213 6.31 9.39 -14.45
N THR A 214 5.41 9.30 -13.47
CA THR A 214 4.06 9.91 -13.52
C THR A 214 3.98 11.31 -12.94
N GLY A 215 4.98 11.77 -12.22
CA GLY A 215 5.03 13.09 -11.59
C GLY A 215 4.88 14.21 -12.62
N ARG A 216 3.90 15.09 -12.37
CA ARG A 216 3.57 16.19 -13.30
C ARG A 216 4.46 17.40 -13.10
N LYS A 217 4.86 17.68 -11.85
CA LYS A 217 5.66 18.86 -11.50
C LYS A 217 7.12 18.48 -11.26
N PRO A 218 8.07 19.34 -11.61
CA PRO A 218 9.51 19.07 -11.41
C PRO A 218 9.84 18.73 -9.95
N TRP A 219 9.25 19.44 -8.97
CA TRP A 219 9.50 19.19 -7.56
C TRP A 219 8.98 17.83 -7.09
N GLU A 220 7.84 17.34 -7.66
CA GLU A 220 7.29 16.00 -7.36
C GLU A 220 8.27 14.92 -7.81
N ARG A 221 8.82 15.07 -9.02
CA ARG A 221 9.85 14.15 -9.56
C ARG A 221 11.13 14.19 -8.72
N PHE A 222 11.59 15.40 -8.35
CA PHE A 222 12.76 15.55 -7.51
C PHE A 222 12.58 14.88 -6.14
N ALA A 223 11.45 15.13 -5.46
CA ALA A 223 11.13 14.52 -4.18
C ALA A 223 11.02 12.98 -4.32
N ALA A 224 10.35 12.48 -5.37
CA ALA A 224 10.26 11.05 -5.63
C ALA A 224 11.66 10.44 -5.89
N CYS A 225 12.55 11.09 -6.65
CA CYS A 225 13.94 10.65 -6.85
C CYS A 225 14.69 10.56 -5.53
N PHE A 226 14.58 11.58 -4.68
CA PHE A 226 15.27 11.63 -3.39
C PHE A 226 14.80 10.50 -2.46
N LEU A 227 13.48 10.33 -2.30
CA LEU A 227 12.88 9.28 -1.47
C LEU A 227 13.22 7.88 -2.00
N THR A 228 13.19 7.70 -3.32
CA THR A 228 13.59 6.45 -3.98
C THR A 228 15.07 6.15 -3.74
N GLY A 229 15.92 7.16 -3.79
CA GLY A 229 17.36 7.03 -3.50
C GLY A 229 17.60 6.53 -2.08
N LEU A 230 16.93 7.11 -1.07
CA LEU A 230 17.02 6.65 0.33
C LEU A 230 16.57 5.19 0.46
N SER A 231 15.42 4.84 -0.13
CA SER A 231 14.90 3.48 -0.11
C SER A 231 15.84 2.50 -0.83
N ALA A 232 16.44 2.90 -1.95
CA ALA A 232 17.39 2.07 -2.70
C ALA A 232 18.66 1.79 -1.91
N VAL A 233 19.23 2.80 -1.23
CA VAL A 233 20.40 2.58 -0.37
C VAL A 233 20.07 1.58 0.74
N ALA A 234 18.95 1.75 1.44
CA ALA A 234 18.52 0.83 2.49
C ALA A 234 18.22 -0.58 1.93
N PHE A 235 17.67 -0.69 0.72
CA PHE A 235 17.43 -1.96 0.04
C PHE A 235 18.72 -2.72 -0.23
N PHE A 236 19.72 -2.05 -0.82
CA PHE A 236 20.99 -2.70 -1.16
C PHE A 236 21.80 -3.05 0.08
N THR A 237 21.75 -2.25 1.14
CA THR A 237 22.46 -2.54 2.39
C THR A 237 21.87 -3.73 3.14
N ALA A 238 20.56 -3.97 3.01
CA ALA A 238 19.91 -5.15 3.60
C ALA A 238 20.39 -6.47 2.98
N MET A 239 20.93 -6.48 1.75
CA MET A 239 21.46 -7.65 1.04
C MET A 239 20.57 -8.89 1.11
N SER A 240 19.24 -8.71 1.09
CA SER A 240 18.28 -9.80 1.10
C SER A 240 18.20 -10.44 -0.28
N ARG A 241 18.67 -11.68 -0.40
CA ARG A 241 18.64 -12.44 -1.68
C ARG A 241 17.21 -12.58 -2.22
N GLY A 242 16.26 -12.89 -1.34
CA GLY A 242 14.85 -13.02 -1.71
C GLY A 242 14.27 -11.70 -2.21
N ALA A 243 14.53 -10.60 -1.52
CA ALA A 243 14.08 -9.27 -1.94
C ALA A 243 14.69 -8.84 -3.27
N ILE A 244 15.99 -9.12 -3.51
CA ILE A 244 16.67 -8.81 -4.78
C ILE A 244 16.04 -9.60 -5.94
N LEU A 245 15.78 -10.90 -5.75
CA LEU A 245 15.13 -11.73 -6.77
C LEU A 245 13.71 -11.26 -7.08
N CYS A 246 12.90 -11.00 -6.04
CA CYS A 246 11.53 -10.50 -6.21
C CYS A 246 11.51 -9.12 -6.87
N PHE A 247 12.42 -8.22 -6.47
CA PHE A 247 12.57 -6.91 -7.09
C PHE A 247 12.92 -7.03 -8.58
N GLY A 248 13.92 -7.85 -8.92
CA GLY A 248 14.35 -8.08 -10.29
C GLY A 248 13.22 -8.65 -11.15
N ALA A 249 12.51 -9.68 -10.66
CA ALA A 249 11.37 -10.27 -11.35
C ALA A 249 10.23 -9.25 -11.56
N THR A 250 9.90 -8.47 -10.54
CA THR A 250 8.84 -7.45 -10.61
C THR A 250 9.23 -6.32 -11.56
N LEU A 251 10.48 -5.86 -11.50
CA LEU A 251 11.00 -4.82 -12.40
C LEU A 251 10.98 -5.31 -13.85
N LEU A 252 11.39 -6.55 -14.11
CA LEU A 252 11.33 -7.15 -15.44
C LEU A 252 9.89 -7.24 -15.94
N ALA A 253 8.97 -7.72 -15.12
CA ALA A 253 7.54 -7.77 -15.47
C ALA A 253 6.99 -6.36 -15.77
N TYR A 254 7.33 -5.38 -14.95
CA TYR A 254 6.94 -3.98 -15.19
C TYR A 254 7.46 -3.45 -16.53
N LEU A 255 8.74 -3.67 -16.85
CA LEU A 255 9.33 -3.23 -18.11
C LEU A 255 8.70 -3.92 -19.34
N LEU A 256 8.37 -5.20 -19.20
CA LEU A 256 7.69 -5.97 -20.28
C LEU A 256 6.27 -5.45 -20.51
N ILE A 257 5.53 -5.14 -19.45
CA ILE A 257 4.17 -4.60 -19.54
C ILE A 257 4.20 -3.17 -20.10
N ALA A 258 5.04 -2.31 -19.53
CA ALA A 258 5.19 -0.93 -19.98
C ALA A 258 5.61 -0.84 -21.46
N GLY A 259 6.53 -1.70 -21.89
CA GLY A 259 6.94 -1.76 -23.30
C GLY A 259 5.81 -2.23 -24.24
N LYS A 260 4.89 -3.08 -23.78
CA LYS A 260 3.71 -3.47 -24.57
C LYS A 260 2.68 -2.34 -24.67
N GLU A 261 2.42 -1.63 -23.59
CA GLU A 261 1.48 -0.49 -23.58
C GLU A 261 1.98 0.64 -24.50
N GLU A 262 3.27 0.93 -24.46
CA GLU A 262 3.87 1.95 -25.32
C GLU A 262 3.79 1.56 -26.82
N ARG A 263 4.06 0.30 -27.15
CA ARG A 263 3.90 -0.23 -28.53
C ARG A 263 2.44 -0.24 -28.98
N LEU A 264 1.52 -0.61 -28.07
CA LEU A 264 0.09 -0.60 -28.36
C LEU A 264 -0.41 0.83 -28.58
N GLY A 265 0.03 1.78 -27.76
CA GLY A 265 -0.27 3.21 -27.95
C GLY A 265 0.18 3.74 -29.31
N LEU A 266 1.45 3.49 -29.67
CA LEU A 266 2.00 3.86 -30.96
C LEU A 266 1.25 3.20 -32.14
N TRP A 267 0.85 1.94 -31.99
CA TRP A 267 0.07 1.23 -33.00
C TRP A 267 -1.33 1.84 -33.17
N ILE A 268 -2.02 2.17 -32.07
CA ILE A 268 -3.34 2.82 -32.08
C ILE A 268 -3.28 4.20 -32.74
N GLU A 269 -2.25 5.01 -32.43
CA GLU A 269 -2.05 6.31 -33.07
C GLU A 269 -1.80 6.18 -34.58
N ALA A 270 -0.93 5.28 -34.99
CA ALA A 270 -0.64 5.02 -36.39
C ALA A 270 -1.90 4.55 -37.17
N GLU A 271 -2.74 3.70 -36.56
CA GLU A 271 -3.97 3.24 -37.19
C GLU A 271 -5.03 4.36 -37.27
N ARG A 272 -5.10 5.21 -36.25
CA ARG A 272 -5.96 6.41 -36.26
C ARG A 272 -5.58 7.38 -37.37
N GLU A 273 -4.28 7.64 -37.58
CA GLU A 273 -3.78 8.45 -38.68
C GLU A 273 -4.12 7.86 -40.04
N ARG A 274 -3.95 6.52 -40.22
CA ARG A 274 -4.34 5.83 -41.45
C ARG A 274 -5.82 5.93 -41.77
N LEU A 275 -6.68 5.79 -40.75
CA LEU A 275 -8.13 5.90 -40.90
C LEU A 275 -8.56 7.35 -41.24
N SER A 276 -7.94 8.35 -40.62
CA SER A 276 -8.19 9.74 -40.94
C SER A 276 -7.78 10.09 -42.38
N ALA A 277 -6.59 9.64 -42.82
CA ALA A 277 -6.13 9.85 -44.20
C ALA A 277 -7.03 9.15 -45.25
N ARG A 278 -7.59 7.98 -44.93
CA ARG A 278 -8.58 7.34 -45.81
C ARG A 278 -9.91 8.07 -45.84
N ALA A 279 -10.36 8.63 -44.73
CA ALA A 279 -11.59 9.45 -44.71
C ALA A 279 -11.45 10.69 -45.57
N TYR A 280 -10.31 11.41 -45.51
CA TYR A 280 -10.03 12.57 -46.38
C TYR A 280 -9.86 12.21 -47.86
N ALA A 281 -9.51 10.98 -48.20
CA ALA A 281 -9.37 10.54 -49.60
C ALA A 281 -10.72 10.12 -50.23
N LEU A 282 -11.78 10.03 -49.45
CA LEU A 282 -13.13 9.64 -49.88
C LEU A 282 -14.08 10.85 -49.99
N GLU A 283 -13.68 12.05 -49.53
CA GLU A 283 -14.31 13.33 -49.77
C GLU A 283 -13.75 13.99 -51.06
#